data_0e2666ee12bd2ea82c0bf50fe1768cbc
#
_entry.id   0e2666ee12bd2ea82c0bf50fe1768cbc
#
_cell.length_a   1.000
_cell.length_b   1.000
_cell.length_c   1.000
_cell.angle_alpha   90.00
_cell.angle_beta   90.00
_cell.angle_gamma   90.00
#
_symmetry.space_group_name_H-M   'P 1'
#
loop_
_entity.id
_entity.type
_entity.pdbx_description
1 polymer ?
#
loop_
_entity_poly.entity_id
_entity_poly.type
_entity_poly.pdbx_seq_one_letter_code
_entity_poly.pdbx_strand_id
1 'polypeptide(L)'
;MKHGKKYVDSAKLVDRSNLYDINQAMDLAVQTGKAKFDETVEVHVKLGVDSRHADQQVRGAVVLPHGTGKKVRVLVFAKADKQQAAIDAGAEFVGAEDLVAKVQGGWMDFDLVIASPDMMGLVGRLGKVLGPRGLMPNPQAGTVTPDVAKAVTDAKAGKIEYRLDKTNIIHCPIGKVSFGAEKLQENFDALLSAIVRAKPAAAKGQYIRSCTVAATMGPGIKINPAKISG
;
A
#
# COMPACT_ATOMS: atom_id res chain seq x y z
N MET A 1 -16.91 -10.85 21.90
CA MET A 1 -15.56 -11.42 21.96
C MET A 1 -14.75 -10.71 23.04
N LYS A 2 -14.06 -11.43 23.93
CA LYS A 2 -13.19 -10.78 24.93
C LYS A 2 -11.85 -10.44 24.28
N HIS A 3 -11.46 -9.17 24.31
CA HIS A 3 -10.14 -8.73 23.84
C HIS A 3 -9.01 -9.16 24.79
N GLY A 4 -7.81 -9.37 24.25
CA GLY A 4 -6.62 -9.67 25.05
C GLY A 4 -6.20 -8.49 25.94
N LYS A 5 -5.47 -8.76 27.03
CA LYS A 5 -5.05 -7.74 28.01
C LYS A 5 -4.32 -6.56 27.37
N LYS A 6 -3.35 -6.81 26.47
CA LYS A 6 -2.60 -5.75 25.78
C LYS A 6 -3.49 -4.82 24.96
N TYR A 7 -4.48 -5.37 24.24
CA TYR A 7 -5.44 -4.55 23.49
C TYR A 7 -6.29 -3.68 24.42
N VAL A 8 -6.78 -4.25 25.55
CA VAL A 8 -7.55 -3.49 26.52
C VAL A 8 -6.74 -2.34 27.11
N ASP A 9 -5.46 -2.56 27.40
CA ASP A 9 -4.57 -1.52 27.92
C ASP A 9 -4.22 -0.46 26.86
N SER A 10 -4.10 -0.84 25.61
CA SER A 10 -3.94 0.12 24.49
C SER A 10 -5.23 0.91 24.24
N ALA A 11 -6.39 0.25 24.34
CA ALA A 11 -7.68 0.90 24.12
C ALA A 11 -8.04 1.96 25.18
N LYS A 12 -7.46 1.89 26.38
CA LYS A 12 -7.63 2.93 27.42
C LYS A 12 -6.95 4.25 27.06
N LEU A 13 -5.94 4.23 26.17
CA LEU A 13 -5.23 5.40 25.73
C LEU A 13 -5.98 6.19 24.66
N VAL A 14 -6.97 5.56 24.01
CA VAL A 14 -7.68 6.13 22.85
C VAL A 14 -9.14 6.34 23.21
N ASP A 15 -9.58 7.60 23.26
CA ASP A 15 -11.01 7.93 23.35
C ASP A 15 -11.64 7.82 21.95
N ARG A 16 -12.57 6.86 21.80
CA ARG A 16 -13.25 6.58 20.53
C ARG A 16 -14.24 7.66 20.08
N SER A 17 -14.64 8.56 20.99
CA SER A 17 -15.52 9.70 20.70
C SER A 17 -14.76 10.86 20.08
N ASN A 18 -13.47 10.98 20.34
CA ASN A 18 -12.63 12.07 19.88
C ASN A 18 -12.14 11.87 18.44
N LEU A 19 -11.98 13.01 17.76
CA LEU A 19 -11.27 13.13 16.50
C LEU A 19 -9.92 13.79 16.79
N TYR A 20 -8.84 13.06 16.58
CA TYR A 20 -7.48 13.48 16.89
C TYR A 20 -6.85 14.27 15.75
N ASP A 21 -5.88 15.11 16.09
CA ASP A 21 -4.98 15.71 15.12
C ASP A 21 -4.00 14.67 14.57
N ILE A 22 -3.43 14.91 13.39
CA ILE A 22 -2.54 13.95 12.71
C ILE A 22 -1.37 13.58 13.63
N ASN A 23 -0.69 14.57 14.23
CA ASN A 23 0.46 14.33 15.11
C ASN A 23 0.08 13.47 16.33
N GLN A 24 -1.01 13.84 17.00
CA GLN A 24 -1.53 13.10 18.15
C GLN A 24 -1.93 11.65 17.77
N ALA A 25 -2.52 11.48 16.58
CA ALA A 25 -2.90 10.15 16.11
C ALA A 25 -1.68 9.27 15.82
N MET A 26 -0.60 9.84 15.27
CA MET A 26 0.65 9.10 15.03
C MET A 26 1.34 8.72 16.33
N ASP A 27 1.41 9.65 17.31
CA ASP A 27 1.94 9.35 18.65
C ASP A 27 1.17 8.22 19.34
N LEU A 28 -0.18 8.29 19.29
CA LEU A 28 -1.03 7.25 19.86
C LEU A 28 -0.87 5.92 19.12
N ALA A 29 -0.70 5.93 17.80
CA ALA A 29 -0.46 4.70 17.02
C ALA A 29 0.83 4.01 17.45
N VAL A 30 1.90 4.76 17.69
CA VAL A 30 3.17 4.25 18.21
C VAL A 30 3.01 3.73 19.65
N GLN A 31 2.33 4.47 20.53
CA GLN A 31 2.12 4.08 21.92
C GLN A 31 1.22 2.86 22.09
N THR A 32 0.30 2.62 21.17
CA THR A 32 -0.63 1.49 21.18
C THR A 32 -0.05 0.22 20.58
N GLY A 33 1.05 0.30 19.83
CA GLY A 33 1.79 -0.83 19.27
C GLY A 33 2.57 -1.57 20.36
N LYS A 34 1.92 -2.55 21.03
CA LYS A 34 2.48 -3.31 22.19
C LYS A 34 2.73 -4.78 21.89
N ALA A 35 2.75 -5.19 20.63
CA ALA A 35 3.07 -6.57 20.27
C ALA A 35 4.55 -6.91 20.52
N LYS A 36 4.90 -8.19 20.41
CA LYS A 36 6.29 -8.66 20.53
C LYS A 36 7.07 -8.57 19.21
N PHE A 37 6.44 -8.07 18.16
CA PHE A 37 7.02 -7.85 16.83
C PHE A 37 6.83 -6.38 16.44
N ASP A 38 7.59 -5.94 15.46
CA ASP A 38 7.48 -4.57 14.94
C ASP A 38 6.19 -4.45 14.10
N GLU A 39 5.15 -3.87 14.74
CA GLU A 39 3.82 -3.74 14.14
C GLU A 39 3.83 -2.80 12.94
N THR A 40 3.01 -3.11 11.96
CA THR A 40 2.74 -2.19 10.85
C THR A 40 1.69 -1.16 11.28
N VAL A 41 1.92 0.09 10.95
CA VAL A 41 0.93 1.15 11.08
C VAL A 41 0.21 1.31 9.74
N GLU A 42 -1.12 1.20 9.78
CA GLU A 42 -1.98 1.25 8.61
C GLU A 42 -2.95 2.42 8.68
N VAL A 43 -3.27 2.97 7.52
CA VAL A 43 -4.25 4.05 7.34
C VAL A 43 -5.45 3.53 6.57
N HIS A 44 -6.63 3.89 7.04
CA HIS A 44 -7.90 3.54 6.42
C HIS A 44 -8.65 4.83 6.11
N VAL A 45 -8.78 5.17 4.82
CA VAL A 45 -9.41 6.41 4.35
C VAL A 45 -10.71 6.09 3.65
N LYS A 46 -11.83 6.48 4.24
CA LYS A 46 -13.15 6.36 3.62
C LYS A 46 -13.43 7.56 2.74
N LEU A 47 -13.65 7.29 1.46
CA LEU A 47 -13.93 8.31 0.45
C LEU A 47 -15.42 8.50 0.19
N GLY A 48 -15.79 9.69 -0.24
CA GLY A 48 -17.15 10.06 -0.66
C GLY A 48 -17.37 9.79 -2.16
N VAL A 49 -17.04 8.59 -2.62
CA VAL A 49 -17.20 8.14 -4.01
C VAL A 49 -18.05 6.86 -4.04
N ASP A 50 -18.49 6.44 -5.21
CA ASP A 50 -19.18 5.17 -5.43
C ASP A 50 -18.29 4.21 -6.23
N SER A 51 -17.74 3.19 -5.57
CA SER A 51 -16.83 2.19 -6.17
C SER A 51 -17.50 1.31 -7.24
N ARG A 52 -18.82 1.37 -7.40
CA ARG A 52 -19.54 0.62 -8.46
C ARG A 52 -19.40 1.28 -9.83
N HIS A 53 -19.11 2.58 -9.86
CA HIS A 53 -18.89 3.35 -11.07
C HIS A 53 -17.41 3.38 -11.45
N ALA A 54 -17.09 3.03 -12.70
CA ALA A 54 -15.70 2.95 -13.16
C ALA A 54 -14.98 4.31 -13.14
N ASP A 55 -15.72 5.40 -13.38
CA ASP A 55 -15.25 6.80 -13.35
C ASP A 55 -15.01 7.34 -11.93
N GLN A 56 -15.48 6.63 -10.89
CA GLN A 56 -15.26 6.96 -9.49
C GLN A 56 -14.28 6.01 -8.78
N GLN A 57 -13.66 5.11 -9.52
CA GLN A 57 -12.63 4.23 -8.98
C GLN A 57 -11.34 5.01 -8.72
N VAL A 58 -10.89 4.96 -7.46
CA VAL A 58 -9.63 5.59 -7.05
C VAL A 58 -8.56 4.51 -6.90
N ARG A 59 -7.53 4.59 -7.71
CA ARG A 59 -6.39 3.69 -7.71
C ARG A 59 -5.14 4.43 -8.14
N GLY A 60 -4.02 4.14 -7.50
CA GLY A 60 -2.74 4.73 -7.86
C GLY A 60 -1.59 4.10 -7.09
N ALA A 61 -0.43 4.71 -7.23
CA ALA A 61 0.75 4.34 -6.46
C ALA A 61 1.45 5.61 -5.97
N VAL A 62 2.13 5.49 -4.85
CA VAL A 62 2.94 6.56 -4.25
C VAL A 62 4.21 5.97 -3.68
N VAL A 63 5.31 6.67 -3.81
CA VAL A 63 6.58 6.34 -3.14
C VAL A 63 6.57 7.07 -1.80
N LEU A 64 6.68 6.30 -0.71
CA LEU A 64 6.74 6.85 0.63
C LEU A 64 8.17 7.35 0.92
N PRO A 65 8.35 8.56 1.49
CA PRO A 65 9.67 9.13 1.80
C PRO A 65 10.55 8.20 2.64
N HIS A 66 9.96 7.51 3.62
CA HIS A 66 10.68 6.59 4.52
C HIS A 66 10.42 5.11 4.20
N GLY A 67 9.75 4.82 3.08
CA GLY A 67 9.36 3.46 2.72
C GLY A 67 8.35 2.85 3.70
N THR A 68 8.16 1.54 3.61
CA THR A 68 7.22 0.78 4.46
C THR A 68 7.91 0.00 5.58
N GLY A 69 9.24 -0.08 5.59
CA GLY A 69 10.02 -0.93 6.50
C GLY A 69 9.95 -2.44 6.17
N LYS A 70 9.31 -2.81 5.07
CA LYS A 70 9.27 -4.18 4.58
C LYS A 70 10.30 -4.36 3.46
N LYS A 71 11.13 -5.39 3.55
CA LYS A 71 11.98 -5.83 2.43
C LYS A 71 11.09 -6.51 1.39
N VAL A 72 10.96 -5.90 0.21
CA VAL A 72 10.11 -6.39 -0.87
C VAL A 72 10.97 -7.24 -1.82
N ARG A 73 10.60 -8.51 -2.02
CA ARG A 73 11.21 -9.39 -3.03
C ARG A 73 10.52 -9.15 -4.36
N VAL A 74 11.26 -8.64 -5.32
CA VAL A 74 10.72 -8.22 -6.62
C VAL A 74 10.99 -9.28 -7.68
N LEU A 75 9.92 -9.73 -8.34
CA LEU A 75 9.97 -10.57 -9.53
C LEU A 75 9.77 -9.70 -10.78
N VAL A 76 10.66 -9.80 -11.74
CA VAL A 76 10.59 -9.03 -13.00
C VAL A 76 10.43 -9.96 -14.20
N PHE A 77 9.38 -9.75 -14.97
CA PHE A 77 9.21 -10.37 -16.28
C PHE A 77 9.68 -9.41 -17.36
N ALA A 78 10.83 -9.72 -17.96
CA ALA A 78 11.43 -8.91 -19.01
C ALA A 78 12.14 -9.77 -20.04
N LYS A 79 12.26 -9.26 -21.29
CA LYS A 79 13.11 -9.84 -22.32
C LYS A 79 14.60 -9.64 -21.99
N ALA A 80 15.46 -10.41 -22.64
CA ALA A 80 16.89 -10.45 -22.35
C ALA A 80 17.58 -9.08 -22.34
N ASP A 81 17.15 -8.16 -23.22
CA ASP A 81 17.66 -6.79 -23.34
C ASP A 81 17.46 -5.93 -22.07
N LYS A 82 16.40 -6.24 -21.28
CA LYS A 82 16.04 -5.50 -20.06
C LYS A 82 16.33 -6.26 -18.77
N GLN A 83 16.73 -7.53 -18.86
CA GLN A 83 16.98 -8.36 -17.68
C GLN A 83 18.15 -7.86 -16.86
N GLN A 84 19.26 -7.51 -17.53
CA GLN A 84 20.45 -7.02 -16.84
C GLN A 84 20.15 -5.73 -16.06
N ALA A 85 19.45 -4.79 -16.65
CA ALA A 85 19.07 -3.54 -15.98
C ALA A 85 18.18 -3.77 -14.73
N ALA A 86 17.31 -4.79 -14.76
CA ALA A 86 16.49 -5.17 -13.62
C ALA A 86 17.32 -5.82 -12.50
N ILE A 87 18.32 -6.63 -12.84
CA ILE A 87 19.25 -7.25 -11.89
C ILE A 87 20.12 -6.17 -11.22
N ASP A 88 20.66 -5.23 -12.01
CA ASP A 88 21.49 -4.13 -11.51
C ASP A 88 20.69 -3.18 -10.58
N ALA A 89 19.39 -3.02 -10.84
CA ALA A 89 18.47 -2.29 -9.97
C ALA A 89 18.12 -3.08 -8.68
N GLY A 90 18.55 -4.35 -8.58
CA GLY A 90 18.42 -5.18 -7.39
C GLY A 90 17.17 -6.07 -7.36
N ALA A 91 16.55 -6.42 -8.49
CA ALA A 91 15.49 -7.43 -8.50
C ALA A 91 16.03 -8.80 -8.09
N GLU A 92 15.27 -9.51 -7.25
CA GLU A 92 15.68 -10.84 -6.76
C GLU A 92 15.48 -11.92 -7.83
N PHE A 93 14.43 -11.79 -8.62
CA PHE A 93 14.08 -12.76 -9.66
C PHE A 93 13.81 -12.04 -10.97
N VAL A 94 14.57 -12.38 -11.99
CA VAL A 94 14.42 -11.78 -13.33
C VAL A 94 14.41 -12.89 -14.36
N GLY A 95 13.46 -12.88 -15.28
CA GLY A 95 13.36 -13.89 -16.33
C GLY A 95 12.17 -13.68 -17.24
N ALA A 96 11.90 -14.68 -18.06
CA ALA A 96 10.85 -14.68 -19.06
C ALA A 96 9.93 -15.91 -18.90
N GLU A 97 9.95 -16.80 -19.88
CA GLU A 97 9.07 -17.98 -19.92
C GLU A 97 9.39 -19.01 -18.83
N ASP A 98 10.64 -19.09 -18.42
CA ASP A 98 11.13 -19.97 -17.35
C ASP A 98 10.48 -19.62 -15.99
N LEU A 99 10.35 -18.33 -15.68
CA LEU A 99 9.68 -17.87 -14.47
C LEU A 99 8.15 -18.03 -14.57
N VAL A 100 7.57 -17.87 -15.76
CA VAL A 100 6.14 -18.14 -15.97
C VAL A 100 5.83 -19.59 -15.62
N ALA A 101 6.65 -20.55 -16.09
CA ALA A 101 6.48 -21.97 -15.78
C ALA A 101 6.62 -22.26 -14.26
N LYS A 102 7.59 -21.64 -13.58
CA LYS A 102 7.76 -21.77 -12.13
C LYS A 102 6.55 -21.26 -11.34
N VAL A 103 6.03 -20.09 -11.70
CA VAL A 103 4.84 -19.49 -11.03
C VAL A 103 3.60 -20.34 -11.30
N GLN A 104 3.43 -20.88 -12.51
CA GLN A 104 2.35 -21.85 -12.83
C GLN A 104 2.45 -23.11 -11.99
N GLY A 105 3.70 -23.56 -11.70
CA GLY A 105 3.97 -24.68 -10.82
C GLY A 105 3.73 -24.41 -9.34
N GLY A 106 3.28 -23.19 -8.97
CA GLY A 106 2.91 -22.82 -7.60
C GLY A 106 4.01 -22.13 -6.80
N TRP A 107 5.15 -21.81 -7.40
CA TRP A 107 6.20 -21.05 -6.73
C TRP A 107 5.79 -19.56 -6.59
N MET A 108 5.83 -19.01 -5.37
CA MET A 108 5.32 -17.69 -5.02
C MET A 108 6.19 -16.95 -3.99
N ASP A 109 7.53 -17.18 -4.02
CA ASP A 109 8.46 -16.57 -3.05
C ASP A 109 8.84 -15.13 -3.41
N PHE A 110 7.88 -14.33 -3.82
CA PHE A 110 8.01 -12.91 -4.15
C PHE A 110 6.84 -12.10 -3.59
N ASP A 111 7.05 -10.81 -3.40
CA ASP A 111 6.08 -9.89 -2.81
C ASP A 111 5.53 -8.88 -3.82
N LEU A 112 6.23 -8.66 -4.94
CA LEU A 112 5.81 -7.75 -6.00
C LEU A 112 6.20 -8.32 -7.36
N VAL A 113 5.35 -8.09 -8.37
CA VAL A 113 5.60 -8.47 -9.76
C VAL A 113 5.66 -7.22 -10.62
N ILE A 114 6.74 -7.08 -11.39
CA ILE A 114 6.91 -6.04 -12.41
C ILE A 114 7.00 -6.74 -13.75
N ALA A 115 6.37 -6.18 -14.78
CA ALA A 115 6.41 -6.74 -16.12
C ALA A 115 6.67 -5.66 -17.16
N SER A 116 7.49 -5.98 -18.16
CA SER A 116 7.54 -5.15 -19.36
C SER A 116 6.25 -5.34 -20.18
N PRO A 117 5.76 -4.32 -20.90
CA PRO A 117 4.53 -4.42 -21.69
C PRO A 117 4.54 -5.61 -22.65
N ASP A 118 5.70 -5.92 -23.24
CA ASP A 118 5.90 -7.02 -24.18
C ASP A 118 5.65 -8.40 -23.57
N MET A 119 5.85 -8.54 -22.26
CA MET A 119 5.67 -9.79 -21.52
C MET A 119 4.24 -10.00 -20.99
N MET A 120 3.39 -8.97 -21.08
CA MET A 120 2.02 -9.05 -20.54
C MET A 120 1.16 -10.13 -21.18
N GLY A 121 1.43 -10.48 -22.43
CA GLY A 121 0.75 -11.61 -23.11
C GLY A 121 1.01 -12.97 -22.42
N LEU A 122 2.23 -13.18 -21.91
CA LEU A 122 2.63 -14.37 -21.16
C LEU A 122 2.17 -14.29 -19.71
N VAL A 123 2.39 -13.14 -19.06
CA VAL A 123 1.99 -12.89 -17.65
C VAL A 123 0.47 -12.95 -17.49
N GLY A 124 -0.30 -12.59 -18.52
CA GLY A 124 -1.77 -12.70 -18.53
C GLY A 124 -2.27 -14.13 -18.26
N ARG A 125 -1.52 -15.15 -18.66
CA ARG A 125 -1.82 -16.57 -18.36
C ARG A 125 -1.75 -16.89 -16.87
N LEU A 126 -0.98 -16.10 -16.10
CA LEU A 126 -0.84 -16.22 -14.64
C LEU A 126 -1.97 -15.52 -13.87
N GLY A 127 -2.91 -14.87 -14.55
CA GLY A 127 -3.99 -14.10 -13.92
C GLY A 127 -4.81 -14.88 -12.91
N LYS A 128 -5.03 -16.20 -13.14
CA LYS A 128 -5.73 -17.08 -12.19
C LYS A 128 -4.94 -17.32 -10.89
N VAL A 129 -3.61 -17.20 -10.92
CA VAL A 129 -2.69 -17.44 -9.79
C VAL A 129 -2.37 -16.12 -9.10
N LEU A 130 -1.97 -15.09 -9.85
CA LEU A 130 -1.55 -13.79 -9.34
C LEU A 130 -2.72 -12.89 -8.93
N GLY A 131 -3.84 -12.97 -9.66
CA GLY A 131 -5.00 -12.10 -9.44
C GLY A 131 -5.60 -12.19 -8.04
N PRO A 132 -5.96 -13.40 -7.53
CA PRO A 132 -6.52 -13.55 -6.19
C PRO A 132 -5.60 -13.10 -5.07
N ARG A 133 -4.28 -13.08 -5.32
CA ARG A 133 -3.25 -12.64 -4.36
C ARG A 133 -2.91 -11.16 -4.47
N GLY A 134 -3.51 -10.43 -5.41
CA GLY A 134 -3.22 -9.01 -5.64
C GLY A 134 -1.84 -8.73 -6.24
N LEU A 135 -1.17 -9.76 -6.82
CA LEU A 135 0.19 -9.67 -7.37
C LEU A 135 0.21 -9.44 -8.89
N MET A 136 -0.96 -9.31 -9.52
CA MET A 136 -1.04 -9.10 -10.96
C MET A 136 -0.52 -7.72 -11.34
N PRO A 137 0.48 -7.61 -12.24
CA PRO A 137 0.99 -6.31 -12.68
C PRO A 137 -0.10 -5.44 -13.32
N ASN A 138 -0.03 -4.13 -13.07
CA ASN A 138 -0.99 -3.16 -13.56
C ASN A 138 -0.31 -1.86 -14.02
N PRO A 139 -0.67 -1.31 -15.20
CA PRO A 139 -0.14 -0.04 -15.67
C PRO A 139 -0.43 1.13 -14.73
N GLN A 140 -1.62 1.18 -14.11
CA GLN A 140 -2.01 2.26 -13.19
C GLN A 140 -1.20 2.28 -11.89
N ALA A 141 -0.73 1.12 -11.44
CA ALA A 141 0.20 1.00 -10.31
C ALA A 141 1.66 1.23 -10.72
N GLY A 142 1.92 1.37 -12.04
CA GLY A 142 3.26 1.52 -12.59
C GLY A 142 4.11 0.26 -12.44
N THR A 143 3.47 -0.92 -12.33
CA THR A 143 4.13 -2.23 -12.32
C THR A 143 4.19 -2.87 -13.71
N VAL A 144 3.53 -2.28 -14.71
CA VAL A 144 3.72 -2.56 -16.12
C VAL A 144 4.37 -1.34 -16.76
N THR A 145 5.66 -1.45 -17.08
CA THR A 145 6.44 -0.32 -17.61
C THR A 145 7.55 -0.79 -18.53
N PRO A 146 7.92 -0.01 -19.55
CA PRO A 146 9.11 -0.27 -20.36
C PRO A 146 10.41 -0.09 -19.56
N ASP A 147 10.42 0.80 -18.56
CA ASP A 147 11.55 1.06 -17.66
C ASP A 147 11.43 0.21 -16.39
N VAL A 148 11.87 -1.04 -16.52
CA VAL A 148 11.81 -2.01 -15.41
C VAL A 148 12.81 -1.67 -14.29
N ALA A 149 13.95 -1.06 -14.61
CA ALA A 149 14.98 -0.71 -13.62
C ALA A 149 14.45 0.36 -12.65
N LYS A 150 13.85 1.42 -13.18
CA LYS A 150 13.22 2.46 -12.35
C LYS A 150 12.09 1.89 -11.49
N ALA A 151 11.25 1.02 -12.06
CA ALA A 151 10.16 0.41 -11.30
C ALA A 151 10.67 -0.45 -10.13
N VAL A 152 11.78 -1.19 -10.30
CA VAL A 152 12.43 -1.95 -9.24
C VAL A 152 12.98 -1.03 -8.16
N THR A 153 13.68 0.05 -8.55
CA THR A 153 14.23 1.03 -7.61
C THR A 153 13.11 1.69 -6.81
N ASP A 154 12.03 2.15 -7.45
CA ASP A 154 10.85 2.73 -6.78
C ASP A 154 10.21 1.74 -5.80
N ALA A 155 10.06 0.48 -6.22
CA ALA A 155 9.49 -0.57 -5.38
C ALA A 155 10.33 -0.81 -4.11
N LYS A 156 11.65 -0.81 -4.24
CA LYS A 156 12.59 -0.95 -3.11
C LYS A 156 12.66 0.31 -2.24
N ALA A 157 12.44 1.49 -2.84
CA ALA A 157 12.32 2.75 -2.11
C ALA A 157 11.03 2.84 -1.28
N GLY A 158 10.10 1.90 -1.43
CA GLY A 158 8.86 1.85 -0.65
C GLY A 158 7.64 2.38 -1.39
N LYS A 159 7.58 2.16 -2.71
CA LYS A 159 6.37 2.41 -3.50
C LYS A 159 5.26 1.49 -3.03
N ILE A 160 4.12 2.08 -2.67
CA ILE A 160 2.90 1.36 -2.32
C ILE A 160 1.83 1.62 -3.37
N GLU A 161 0.99 0.61 -3.60
CA GLU A 161 -0.23 0.74 -4.38
C GLU A 161 -1.41 0.99 -3.43
N TYR A 162 -2.30 1.92 -3.80
CA TYR A 162 -3.57 2.10 -3.12
C TYR A 162 -4.73 1.88 -4.09
N ARG A 163 -5.78 1.25 -3.59
CA ARG A 163 -6.98 0.92 -4.34
C ARG A 163 -8.21 1.05 -3.46
N LEU A 164 -9.25 1.65 -4.04
CA LEU A 164 -10.58 1.71 -3.41
C LEU A 164 -11.20 0.30 -3.35
N ASP A 165 -11.70 -0.07 -2.18
CA ASP A 165 -12.46 -1.31 -2.00
C ASP A 165 -13.96 -1.13 -2.31
N LYS A 166 -14.73 -2.21 -2.16
CA LYS A 166 -16.19 -2.19 -2.38
C LYS A 166 -16.96 -1.37 -1.35
N THR A 167 -16.34 -1.04 -0.22
CA THR A 167 -16.92 -0.23 0.86
C THR A 167 -16.51 1.24 0.80
N ASN A 168 -15.83 1.61 -0.30
CA ASN A 168 -15.29 2.95 -0.55
C ASN A 168 -14.19 3.35 0.44
N ILE A 169 -13.37 2.40 0.86
CA ILE A 169 -12.25 2.61 1.76
C ILE A 169 -10.94 2.24 1.05
N ILE A 170 -9.92 3.06 1.25
CA ILE A 170 -8.53 2.76 0.90
C ILE A 170 -7.83 2.29 2.15
N HIS A 171 -7.13 1.17 2.07
CA HIS A 171 -6.33 0.58 3.15
C HIS A 171 -4.87 0.55 2.70
N CYS A 172 -3.98 1.24 3.43
CA CYS A 172 -2.56 1.32 3.08
C CYS A 172 -1.67 1.26 4.31
N PRO A 173 -0.56 0.51 4.27
CA PRO A 173 0.49 0.61 5.26
C PRO A 173 1.28 1.91 5.06
N ILE A 174 1.61 2.60 6.15
CA ILE A 174 2.44 3.82 6.12
C ILE A 174 3.81 3.64 6.77
N GLY A 175 4.06 2.50 7.39
CA GLY A 175 5.35 2.19 7.99
C GLY A 175 5.24 1.21 9.15
N LYS A 176 6.29 1.18 9.96
CA LYS A 176 6.41 0.36 11.17
C LYS A 176 6.36 1.24 12.41
N VAL A 177 5.91 0.66 13.53
CA VAL A 177 5.92 1.36 14.84
C VAL A 177 7.34 1.85 15.19
N SER A 178 8.36 1.11 14.80
CA SER A 178 9.78 1.48 15.00
C SER A 178 10.21 2.75 14.26
N PHE A 179 9.44 3.25 13.29
CA PHE A 179 9.75 4.50 12.59
C PHE A 179 9.60 5.74 13.47
N GLY A 180 8.73 5.67 14.48
CA GLY A 180 8.33 6.82 15.28
C GLY A 180 7.30 7.70 14.59
N ALA A 181 6.71 8.64 15.35
CA ALA A 181 5.58 9.44 14.88
C ALA A 181 5.94 10.37 13.71
N GLU A 182 7.13 11.00 13.72
CA GLU A 182 7.55 11.95 12.70
C GLU A 182 7.61 11.33 11.30
N LYS A 183 8.33 10.20 11.15
CA LYS A 183 8.44 9.51 9.85
C LYS A 183 7.11 8.93 9.37
N LEU A 184 6.27 8.45 10.31
CA LEU A 184 4.92 7.98 9.98
C LEU A 184 4.05 9.12 9.48
N GLN A 185 4.19 10.32 10.04
CA GLN A 185 3.48 11.51 9.60
C GLN A 185 3.89 11.93 8.19
N GLU A 186 5.20 11.99 7.89
CA GLU A 186 5.68 12.33 6.54
C GLU A 186 5.17 11.33 5.49
N ASN A 187 5.19 10.03 5.81
CA ASN A 187 4.62 9.01 4.94
C ASN A 187 3.10 9.16 4.77
N PHE A 188 2.39 9.51 5.85
CA PHE A 188 0.95 9.76 5.83
C PHE A 188 0.60 10.96 4.94
N ASP A 189 1.34 12.07 5.06
CA ASP A 189 1.12 13.28 4.28
C ASP A 189 1.37 13.03 2.78
N ALA A 190 2.42 12.26 2.45
CA ALA A 190 2.70 11.85 1.07
C ALA A 190 1.55 11.00 0.49
N LEU A 191 1.05 10.01 1.25
CA LEU A 191 -0.07 9.18 0.84
C LEU A 191 -1.35 9.99 0.65
N LEU A 192 -1.69 10.84 1.61
CA LEU A 192 -2.91 11.65 1.53
C LEU A 192 -2.87 12.65 0.38
N SER A 193 -1.73 13.30 0.15
CA SER A 193 -1.54 14.19 -0.99
C SER A 193 -1.78 13.46 -2.32
N ALA A 194 -1.33 12.21 -2.44
CA ALA A 194 -1.57 11.39 -3.62
C ALA A 194 -3.06 11.03 -3.78
N ILE A 195 -3.75 10.67 -2.68
CA ILE A 195 -5.19 10.35 -2.69
C ILE A 195 -6.02 11.59 -3.05
N VAL A 196 -5.69 12.76 -2.52
CA VAL A 196 -6.39 14.03 -2.83
C VAL A 196 -6.21 14.41 -4.29
N ARG A 197 -5.00 14.28 -4.84
CA ARG A 197 -4.74 14.52 -6.28
C ARG A 197 -5.49 13.56 -7.19
N ALA A 198 -5.74 12.34 -6.73
CA ALA A 198 -6.49 11.31 -7.47
C ALA A 198 -8.02 11.48 -7.37
N LYS A 199 -8.53 12.60 -6.81
CA LYS A 199 -9.97 12.85 -6.69
C LYS A 199 -10.62 12.84 -8.07
N PRO A 200 -11.61 11.94 -8.32
CA PRO A 200 -12.35 11.94 -9.57
C PRO A 200 -13.18 13.21 -9.75
N ALA A 201 -13.27 13.73 -10.97
CA ALA A 201 -14.13 14.88 -11.28
C ALA A 201 -15.62 14.63 -10.99
N ALA A 202 -16.06 13.37 -11.09
CA ALA A 202 -17.42 12.94 -10.75
C ALA A 202 -17.72 12.92 -9.25
N ALA A 203 -16.70 13.02 -8.37
CA ALA A 203 -16.89 13.00 -6.92
C ALA A 203 -17.48 14.32 -6.42
N LYS A 204 -18.72 14.28 -5.93
CA LYS A 204 -19.45 15.44 -5.39
C LYS A 204 -19.41 15.45 -3.86
N GLY A 205 -19.37 16.64 -3.27
CA GLY A 205 -19.39 16.82 -1.82
C GLY A 205 -18.06 16.50 -1.14
N GLN A 206 -18.15 16.06 0.13
CA GLN A 206 -16.97 15.76 0.95
C GLN A 206 -16.25 14.51 0.43
N TYR A 207 -15.01 14.67 -0.03
CA TYR A 207 -14.21 13.59 -0.61
C TYR A 207 -13.66 12.63 0.45
N ILE A 208 -13.00 13.14 1.50
CA ILE A 208 -12.56 12.33 2.64
C ILE A 208 -13.63 12.36 3.71
N ARG A 209 -14.35 11.26 3.90
CA ARG A 209 -15.42 11.15 4.91
C ARG A 209 -14.91 10.82 6.30
N SER A 210 -13.94 9.92 6.37
CA SER A 210 -13.27 9.56 7.61
C SER A 210 -11.88 9.03 7.35
N CYS A 211 -10.98 9.23 8.31
CA CYS A 211 -9.64 8.68 8.30
C CYS A 211 -9.36 8.03 9.65
N THR A 212 -8.78 6.85 9.63
CA THR A 212 -8.42 6.10 10.84
C THR A 212 -7.04 5.51 10.68
N VAL A 213 -6.23 5.60 11.73
CA VAL A 213 -4.90 4.99 11.82
C VAL A 213 -4.92 3.90 12.88
N ALA A 214 -4.23 2.81 12.64
CA ALA A 214 -4.11 1.72 13.62
C ALA A 214 -2.76 1.01 13.48
N ALA A 215 -2.19 0.58 14.61
CA ALA A 215 -1.15 -0.45 14.60
C ALA A 215 -1.82 -1.83 14.44
N THR A 216 -1.08 -2.83 13.94
CA THR A 216 -1.60 -4.17 13.59
C THR A 216 -2.48 -4.79 14.68
N MET A 217 -2.07 -4.66 15.95
CA MET A 217 -2.80 -5.22 17.11
C MET A 217 -3.43 -4.12 17.98
N GLY A 218 -3.34 -2.86 17.56
CA GLY A 218 -3.83 -1.70 18.28
C GLY A 218 -5.29 -1.36 17.99
N PRO A 219 -5.88 -0.43 18.77
CA PRO A 219 -7.19 0.15 18.48
C PRO A 219 -7.11 1.14 17.30
N GLY A 220 -8.22 1.33 16.59
CA GLY A 220 -8.34 2.37 15.57
C GLY A 220 -8.45 3.77 16.19
N ILE A 221 -7.63 4.69 15.70
CA ILE A 221 -7.53 6.09 16.12
C ILE A 221 -8.11 6.96 15.01
N LYS A 222 -9.18 7.67 15.29
CA LYS A 222 -9.87 8.50 14.30
C LYS A 222 -9.17 9.85 14.14
N ILE A 223 -8.82 10.20 12.92
CA ILE A 223 -8.25 11.51 12.57
C ILE A 223 -9.36 12.45 12.11
N ASN A 224 -9.25 13.73 12.47
CA ASN A 224 -10.20 14.75 12.04
C ASN A 224 -10.07 14.99 10.52
N PRO A 225 -11.09 14.63 9.70
CA PRO A 225 -11.01 14.77 8.26
C PRO A 225 -10.96 16.23 7.80
N ALA A 226 -11.47 17.18 8.58
CA ALA A 226 -11.41 18.60 8.25
C ALA A 226 -9.98 19.17 8.26
N LYS A 227 -9.05 18.55 9.00
CA LYS A 227 -7.63 18.94 9.03
C LYS A 227 -6.79 18.24 7.95
N ILE A 228 -7.39 17.32 7.21
CA ILE A 228 -6.74 16.56 6.11
C ILE A 228 -7.01 17.22 4.76
N SER A 229 -8.21 17.80 4.60
CA SER A 229 -8.60 18.53 3.40
C SER A 229 -8.08 19.95 3.48
N GLY A 230 -6.85 20.16 3.02
CA GLY A 230 -6.33 21.47 2.64
C GLY A 230 -6.88 21.85 1.27
#